data_fc4db25e98532a6f4e6edc8770f61169
#
_entry.id   fc4db25e98532a6f4e6edc8770f61169
#
_cell.length_a   1.000
_cell.length_b   1.000
_cell.length_c   1.000
_cell.angle_alpha   90.00
_cell.angle_beta   90.00
_cell.angle_gamma   90.00
#
_symmetry.space_group_name_H-M   'P 1'
#
loop_
_entity.id
_entity.type
_entity.pdbx_description
1 polymer ?
#
loop_
_entity_poly.entity_id
_entity_poly.type
_entity_poly.pdbx_seq_one_letter_code
_entity_poly.pdbx_strand_id
1 'polypeptide(L)'
;GLVTKKFNDFFLVDLKNHGDFENSEKFLCKVRKSINFKDQLIYVGDEVVIENIDLKSKRAVITSLKKRKNLLVRPSVANISNIYITFSVEEPELNLSQVNRFLISAESMGVEVSLVLTKCDLISNTRRSLLIDKFEKWGYQTITLNLERSDYFNNFLAELKQKKCSIFMGPSGVGKTTLLNMIIPGLQNSTAPVSNKIKRGKNTTRNVELFSISNQSYIVDTPGFNMQPL
;
A
#
# COMPACT_ATOMS: atom_id res chain seq x y z
N GLY A 1 3.31 10.76 14.52
CA GLY A 1 2.80 10.79 13.16
C GLY A 1 3.24 9.59 12.36
N LEU A 2 2.63 9.38 11.21
CA LEU A 2 2.93 8.31 10.25
C LEU A 2 3.66 8.88 9.03
N VAL A 3 4.78 8.27 8.63
CA VAL A 3 5.51 8.66 7.41
C VAL A 3 4.74 8.14 6.19
N THR A 4 4.18 9.04 5.40
CA THR A 4 3.37 8.68 4.21
C THR A 4 4.14 8.77 2.91
N LYS A 5 5.19 9.59 2.84
CA LYS A 5 6.04 9.75 1.65
C LYS A 5 7.45 10.17 2.02
N LYS A 6 8.43 9.77 1.20
CA LYS A 6 9.83 10.16 1.33
C LYS A 6 10.29 10.92 0.09
N PHE A 7 10.98 12.06 0.30
CA PHE A 7 11.57 12.90 -0.74
C PHE A 7 13.03 13.16 -0.38
N ASN A 8 13.99 12.51 -0.98
CA ASN A 8 15.41 12.69 -0.62
C ASN A 8 15.63 12.73 0.90
N ASP A 9 15.88 13.93 1.44
CA ASP A 9 16.13 14.18 2.88
C ASP A 9 14.87 14.61 3.67
N PHE A 10 13.70 14.66 3.03
CA PHE A 10 12.44 15.05 3.64
C PHE A 10 11.45 13.90 3.71
N PHE A 11 10.60 13.97 4.72
CA PHE A 11 9.51 13.02 4.95
C PHE A 11 8.19 13.78 5.09
N LEU A 12 7.17 13.31 4.41
CA LEU A 12 5.81 13.75 4.66
C LEU A 12 5.24 12.91 5.79
N VAL A 13 4.90 13.57 6.88
CA VAL A 13 4.36 12.91 8.09
C VAL A 13 2.92 13.35 8.28
N ASP A 14 2.04 12.37 8.37
CA ASP A 14 0.61 12.57 8.65
C ASP A 14 0.38 12.51 10.16
N LEU A 15 -0.12 13.62 10.72
CA LEU A 15 -0.60 13.70 12.10
C LEU A 15 -2.11 13.56 12.09
N LYS A 16 -2.61 12.39 12.49
CA LYS A 16 -4.05 12.22 12.69
C LYS A 16 -4.44 12.76 14.05
N ASN A 17 -5.33 13.72 14.07
CA ASN A 17 -6.04 14.12 15.28
C ASN A 17 -7.03 13.00 15.63
N HIS A 18 -7.09 12.63 16.91
CA HIS A 18 -8.08 11.69 17.41
C HIS A 18 -9.48 12.26 17.20
N GLY A 19 -10.21 11.76 16.17
CA GLY A 19 -11.60 12.05 15.96
C GLY A 19 -12.05 12.49 14.56
N ASP A 20 -11.21 13.20 13.78
CA ASP A 20 -11.62 13.78 12.50
C ASP A 20 -10.84 13.25 11.30
N PHE A 21 -11.54 12.56 10.39
CA PHE A 21 -10.96 12.08 9.13
C PHE A 21 -10.58 13.22 8.20
N GLU A 22 -11.36 14.30 8.20
CA GLU A 22 -11.18 15.45 7.31
C GLU A 22 -10.00 16.34 7.73
N ASN A 23 -9.53 16.23 8.97
CA ASN A 23 -8.48 17.09 9.55
C ASN A 23 -7.12 16.40 9.76
N SER A 24 -6.73 15.45 8.86
CA SER A 24 -5.35 14.97 8.89
C SER A 24 -4.40 16.07 8.45
N GLU A 25 -3.51 16.47 9.33
CA GLU A 25 -2.50 17.48 9.02
C GLU A 25 -1.20 16.85 8.57
N LYS A 26 -0.75 17.19 7.37
CA LYS A 26 0.52 16.71 6.82
C LYS A 26 1.62 17.74 7.01
N PHE A 27 2.75 17.28 7.55
CA PHE A 27 3.94 18.10 7.79
C PHE A 27 5.13 17.61 6.98
N LEU A 28 5.85 18.54 6.38
CA LEU A 28 7.12 18.26 5.74
C LEU A 28 8.24 18.29 6.78
N CYS A 29 8.79 17.11 7.08
CA CYS A 29 9.72 16.91 8.18
C CYS A 29 11.15 16.64 7.70
N LYS A 30 12.13 17.15 8.46
CA LYS A 30 13.53 16.72 8.40
C LYS A 30 13.87 15.89 9.62
N VAL A 31 14.89 15.06 9.52
CA VAL A 31 15.44 14.34 10.67
C VAL A 31 16.39 15.26 11.45
N ARG A 32 16.35 15.24 12.77
CA ARG A 32 17.26 15.99 13.64
C ARG A 32 18.69 15.45 13.48
N LYS A 33 19.63 16.32 13.10
CA LYS A 33 21.04 15.91 12.85
C LYS A 33 21.75 15.30 14.06
N SER A 34 21.35 15.65 15.29
CA SER A 34 21.94 15.12 16.54
C SER A 34 21.47 13.72 16.94
N ILE A 35 20.45 13.20 16.27
CA ILE A 35 19.98 11.85 16.55
C ILE A 35 20.73 10.93 15.59
N ASN A 36 21.75 10.30 16.18
CA ASN A 36 22.37 9.15 15.57
C ASN A 36 21.32 8.02 15.65
N PHE A 37 20.43 7.94 14.64
CA PHE A 37 19.68 6.71 14.41
C PHE A 37 20.73 5.67 14.01
N LYS A 38 21.45 5.11 15.01
CA LYS A 38 22.47 4.08 14.79
C LYS A 38 21.88 3.09 13.79
N ASP A 39 22.21 3.29 12.52
CA ASP A 39 21.87 2.44 11.37
C ASP A 39 20.38 2.21 11.01
N GLN A 40 19.43 3.00 11.54
CA GLN A 40 18.02 2.85 11.21
C GLN A 40 17.54 3.90 10.22
N LEU A 41 17.46 3.52 8.94
CA LEU A 41 16.80 4.33 7.91
C LEU A 41 15.30 4.45 8.20
N ILE A 42 14.74 5.64 7.96
CA ILE A 42 13.28 5.87 8.02
C ILE A 42 12.67 5.47 6.68
N TYR A 43 11.59 4.71 6.75
CA TYR A 43 10.83 4.24 5.61
C TYR A 43 9.39 4.77 5.64
N VAL A 44 8.73 4.74 4.50
CA VAL A 44 7.28 4.94 4.41
C VAL A 44 6.58 3.87 5.26
N GLY A 45 5.56 4.28 6.03
CA GLY A 45 4.88 3.40 7.00
C GLY A 45 5.48 3.42 8.42
N ASP A 46 6.61 4.11 8.64
CA ASP A 46 7.14 4.26 9.99
C ASP A 46 6.28 5.22 10.83
N GLU A 47 6.12 4.87 12.10
CA GLU A 47 5.58 5.78 13.11
C GLU A 47 6.74 6.57 13.75
N VAL A 48 6.61 7.89 13.75
CA VAL A 48 7.65 8.81 14.24
C VAL A 48 7.09 9.80 15.24
N VAL A 49 7.96 10.33 16.11
CA VAL A 49 7.67 11.51 16.91
C VAL A 49 8.21 12.73 16.18
N ILE A 50 7.41 13.78 16.10
CA ILE A 50 7.81 15.07 15.52
C ILE A 50 7.72 16.16 16.57
N GLU A 51 8.63 17.11 16.50
CA GLU A 51 8.73 18.30 17.36
C GLU A 51 8.95 19.56 16.52
N ASN A 52 8.95 20.71 17.19
CA ASN A 52 9.15 22.02 16.54
C ASN A 52 8.17 22.22 15.37
N ILE A 53 6.88 21.96 15.67
CA ILE A 53 5.80 22.03 14.69
C ILE A 53 5.51 23.50 14.37
N ASP A 54 5.72 23.87 13.11
CA ASP A 54 5.26 25.15 12.56
C ASP A 54 3.97 24.92 11.76
N LEU A 55 2.87 25.34 12.33
CA LEU A 55 1.53 25.19 11.73
C LEU A 55 1.34 26.05 10.47
N LYS A 56 2.05 27.19 10.38
CA LYS A 56 1.93 28.10 9.22
C LYS A 56 2.65 27.54 8.00
N SER A 57 3.90 27.10 8.17
CA SER A 57 4.69 26.54 7.07
C SER A 57 4.48 25.05 6.88
N LYS A 58 3.69 24.38 7.74
CA LYS A 58 3.49 22.91 7.77
C LYS A 58 4.82 22.15 7.79
N ARG A 59 5.75 22.59 8.64
CA ARG A 59 7.07 21.95 8.83
C ARG A 59 7.25 21.47 10.25
N ALA A 60 8.06 20.41 10.41
CA ALA A 60 8.43 19.86 11.71
C ALA A 60 9.76 19.13 11.64
N VAL A 61 10.21 18.57 12.78
CA VAL A 61 11.46 17.82 12.90
C VAL A 61 11.15 16.45 13.49
N ILE A 62 11.58 15.38 12.81
CA ILE A 62 11.52 14.02 13.35
C ILE A 62 12.60 13.88 14.42
N THR A 63 12.18 13.52 15.64
CA THR A 63 13.04 13.37 16.81
C THR A 63 13.19 11.94 17.29
N SER A 64 12.27 11.05 16.95
CA SER A 64 12.42 9.62 17.25
C SER A 64 11.61 8.75 16.29
N LEU A 65 12.06 7.50 16.14
CA LEU A 65 11.42 6.44 15.40
C LEU A 65 10.84 5.44 16.40
N LYS A 66 9.55 5.11 16.27
CA LYS A 66 8.92 4.06 17.07
C LYS A 66 9.34 2.67 16.57
N LYS A 67 9.25 1.69 17.44
CA LYS A 67 9.57 0.29 17.10
C LYS A 67 8.67 -0.20 15.97
N ARG A 68 9.29 -0.68 14.89
CA ARG A 68 8.59 -1.34 13.77
C ARG A 68 8.02 -2.68 14.18
N LYS A 69 6.88 -3.04 13.60
CA LYS A 69 6.33 -4.40 13.66
C LYS A 69 6.99 -5.29 12.60
N ASN A 70 7.11 -4.77 11.39
CA ASN A 70 7.74 -5.43 10.24
C ASN A 70 8.29 -4.41 9.25
N LEU A 71 9.11 -4.88 8.33
CA LEU A 71 9.65 -4.10 7.21
C LEU A 71 9.65 -4.96 5.96
N LEU A 72 8.86 -4.59 4.98
CA LEU A 72 8.97 -5.11 3.63
C LEU A 72 10.18 -4.46 2.96
N VAL A 73 11.07 -5.27 2.38
CA VAL A 73 12.33 -4.76 1.79
C VAL A 73 12.11 -4.24 0.38
N ARG A 74 11.22 -4.91 -0.37
CA ARG A 74 10.88 -4.54 -1.76
C ARG A 74 9.38 -4.69 -2.00
N PRO A 75 8.65 -3.57 -2.14
CA PRO A 75 9.07 -2.18 -1.91
C PRO A 75 9.40 -1.93 -0.43
N SER A 76 10.25 -0.94 -0.14
CA SER A 76 10.64 -0.64 1.25
C SER A 76 9.51 0.08 2.00
N VAL A 77 8.70 -0.68 2.74
CA VAL A 77 7.55 -0.18 3.52
C VAL A 77 7.52 -0.82 4.88
N ALA A 78 7.34 -0.01 5.92
CA ALA A 78 7.23 -0.46 7.30
C ALA A 78 5.78 -0.66 7.73
N ASN A 79 5.58 -1.51 8.73
CA ASN A 79 4.32 -1.67 9.48
C ASN A 79 3.11 -2.06 8.61
N ILE A 80 3.32 -2.90 7.60
CA ILE A 80 2.24 -3.49 6.80
C ILE A 80 1.42 -4.44 7.69
N SER A 81 0.10 -4.35 7.60
CA SER A 81 -0.82 -5.23 8.32
C SER A 81 -1.41 -6.33 7.45
N ASN A 82 -1.56 -6.09 6.14
CA ASN A 82 -2.16 -7.04 5.23
C ASN A 82 -1.58 -6.95 3.82
N ILE A 83 -1.42 -8.10 3.17
CA ILE A 83 -0.99 -8.23 1.78
C ILE A 83 -2.14 -8.83 0.97
N TYR A 84 -2.60 -8.13 -0.05
CA TYR A 84 -3.57 -8.63 -1.02
C TYR A 84 -2.85 -9.11 -2.28
N ILE A 85 -2.73 -10.43 -2.44
CA ILE A 85 -2.16 -11.04 -3.64
C ILE A 85 -3.23 -11.05 -4.72
N THR A 86 -3.03 -10.23 -5.76
CA THR A 86 -4.01 -9.99 -6.81
C THR A 86 -3.67 -10.75 -8.08
N PHE A 87 -4.61 -11.56 -8.56
CA PHE A 87 -4.53 -12.27 -9.83
C PHE A 87 -5.81 -12.07 -10.64
N SER A 88 -5.69 -12.02 -11.96
CA SER A 88 -6.84 -12.19 -12.85
C SER A 88 -7.13 -13.67 -13.04
N VAL A 89 -8.40 -14.01 -13.18
CA VAL A 89 -8.81 -15.39 -13.53
C VAL A 89 -8.62 -15.68 -15.02
N GLU A 90 -8.71 -14.62 -15.85
CA GLU A 90 -8.45 -14.61 -17.28
C GLU A 90 -7.73 -13.31 -17.68
N GLU A 91 -7.01 -13.29 -18.78
CA GLU A 91 -6.37 -12.12 -19.41
C GLU A 91 -5.50 -11.25 -18.48
N PRO A 92 -4.40 -11.77 -17.95
CA PRO A 92 -3.77 -13.06 -18.21
C PRO A 92 -4.43 -14.22 -17.47
N GLU A 93 -4.36 -15.41 -18.04
CA GLU A 93 -4.88 -16.64 -17.42
C GLU A 93 -4.20 -16.91 -16.08
N LEU A 94 -4.98 -17.40 -15.11
CA LEU A 94 -4.52 -17.72 -13.78
C LEU A 94 -3.51 -18.87 -13.79
N ASN A 95 -2.28 -18.58 -13.43
CA ASN A 95 -1.21 -19.57 -13.29
C ASN A 95 -0.98 -19.93 -11.82
N LEU A 96 -1.38 -21.14 -11.43
CA LEU A 96 -1.28 -21.61 -10.04
C LEU A 96 0.16 -21.68 -9.52
N SER A 97 1.14 -22.00 -10.36
CA SER A 97 2.55 -22.00 -9.96
C SER A 97 3.03 -20.59 -9.62
N GLN A 98 2.54 -19.60 -10.37
CA GLN A 98 2.83 -18.19 -10.08
C GLN A 98 2.12 -17.74 -8.79
N VAL A 99 0.86 -18.12 -8.58
CA VAL A 99 0.14 -17.86 -7.32
C VAL A 99 0.94 -18.39 -6.14
N ASN A 100 1.38 -19.66 -6.17
CA ASN A 100 2.17 -20.25 -5.10
C ASN A 100 3.44 -19.48 -4.78
N ARG A 101 4.20 -19.02 -5.80
CA ARG A 101 5.42 -18.22 -5.58
C ARG A 101 5.11 -16.91 -4.85
N PHE A 102 4.04 -16.21 -5.24
CA PHE A 102 3.63 -14.97 -4.58
C PHE A 102 3.18 -15.22 -3.14
N LEU A 103 2.42 -16.30 -2.89
CA LEU A 103 1.97 -16.67 -1.56
C LEU A 103 3.14 -16.99 -0.63
N ILE A 104 4.08 -17.85 -1.06
CA ILE A 104 5.29 -18.18 -0.28
C ILE A 104 6.08 -16.92 0.05
N SER A 105 6.27 -16.03 -0.93
CA SER A 105 6.98 -14.78 -0.72
C SER A 105 6.25 -13.86 0.26
N ALA A 106 4.92 -13.79 0.23
CA ALA A 106 4.12 -12.97 1.13
C ALA A 106 4.09 -13.55 2.55
N GLU A 107 3.95 -14.86 2.71
CA GLU A 107 3.97 -15.53 4.01
C GLU A 107 5.29 -15.35 4.76
N SER A 108 6.41 -15.35 4.03
CA SER A 108 7.72 -15.12 4.63
C SER A 108 7.85 -13.76 5.34
N MET A 109 6.92 -12.84 5.09
CA MET A 109 6.90 -11.51 5.71
C MET A 109 6.18 -11.48 7.08
N GLY A 110 5.51 -12.57 7.47
CA GLY A 110 4.83 -12.70 8.76
C GLY A 110 3.64 -11.74 8.94
N VAL A 111 2.95 -11.41 7.84
CA VAL A 111 1.75 -10.57 7.83
C VAL A 111 0.57 -11.34 7.24
N GLU A 112 -0.64 -10.87 7.52
CA GLU A 112 -1.86 -11.48 6.98
C GLU A 112 -1.87 -11.41 5.45
N VAL A 113 -2.22 -12.51 4.80
CA VAL A 113 -2.26 -12.64 3.33
C VAL A 113 -3.66 -13.05 2.89
N SER A 114 -4.23 -12.30 1.95
CA SER A 114 -5.50 -12.61 1.30
C SER A 114 -5.33 -12.66 -0.22
N LEU A 115 -6.10 -13.49 -0.90
CA LEU A 115 -6.15 -13.55 -2.36
C LEU A 115 -7.26 -12.65 -2.89
N VAL A 116 -6.95 -11.88 -3.93
CA VAL A 116 -7.93 -11.09 -4.68
C VAL A 116 -7.96 -11.59 -6.12
N LEU A 117 -9.08 -12.15 -6.52
CA LEU A 117 -9.33 -12.60 -7.89
C LEU A 117 -10.12 -11.52 -8.64
N THR A 118 -9.54 -11.01 -9.71
CA THR A 118 -10.16 -10.00 -10.59
C THR A 118 -10.66 -10.62 -11.88
N LYS A 119 -11.47 -9.85 -12.63
CA LYS A 119 -12.07 -10.27 -13.91
C LYS A 119 -12.89 -11.55 -13.79
N CYS A 120 -13.56 -11.73 -12.65
CA CYS A 120 -14.39 -12.89 -12.38
C CYS A 120 -15.67 -12.95 -13.21
N ASP A 121 -15.98 -11.89 -13.95
CA ASP A 121 -17.02 -11.79 -14.98
C ASP A 121 -16.69 -12.60 -16.23
N LEU A 122 -15.41 -12.87 -16.50
CA LEU A 122 -14.97 -13.63 -17.68
C LEU A 122 -15.10 -15.16 -17.51
N ILE A 123 -15.49 -15.65 -16.33
CA ILE A 123 -15.64 -17.08 -16.06
C ILE A 123 -17.04 -17.42 -15.54
N SER A 124 -17.44 -18.68 -15.68
CA SER A 124 -18.69 -19.19 -15.13
C SER A 124 -18.71 -19.17 -13.59
N ASN A 125 -19.90 -19.07 -13.02
CA ASN A 125 -20.08 -19.16 -11.56
C ASN A 125 -19.50 -20.46 -10.98
N THR A 126 -19.66 -21.59 -11.69
CA THR A 126 -19.10 -22.88 -11.28
C THR A 126 -17.58 -22.83 -11.19
N ARG A 127 -16.90 -22.31 -12.21
CA ARG A 127 -15.43 -22.18 -12.21
C ARG A 127 -14.96 -21.23 -11.10
N ARG A 128 -15.70 -20.15 -10.86
CA ARG A 128 -15.40 -19.21 -9.77
C ARG A 128 -15.48 -19.89 -8.40
N SER A 129 -16.57 -20.61 -8.11
CA SER A 129 -16.71 -21.35 -6.84
C SER A 129 -15.60 -22.37 -6.64
N LEU A 130 -15.22 -23.13 -7.68
CA LEU A 130 -14.12 -24.10 -7.61
C LEU A 130 -12.77 -23.42 -7.27
N LEU A 131 -12.51 -22.22 -7.79
CA LEU A 131 -11.28 -21.48 -7.46
C LEU A 131 -11.30 -20.98 -6.02
N ILE A 132 -12.43 -20.45 -5.53
CA ILE A 132 -12.59 -20.03 -4.13
C ILE A 132 -12.36 -21.24 -3.21
N ASP A 133 -13.09 -22.32 -3.39
CA ASP A 133 -12.95 -23.54 -2.59
C ASP A 133 -11.51 -24.07 -2.56
N LYS A 134 -10.83 -23.98 -3.69
CA LYS A 134 -9.42 -24.39 -3.80
C LYS A 134 -8.51 -23.57 -2.92
N PHE A 135 -8.59 -22.25 -2.99
CA PHE A 135 -7.71 -21.36 -2.24
C PHE A 135 -8.07 -21.28 -0.75
N GLU A 136 -9.36 -21.42 -0.40
CA GLU A 136 -9.80 -21.55 0.99
C GLU A 136 -9.29 -22.85 1.62
N LYS A 137 -9.26 -23.96 0.88
CA LYS A 137 -8.61 -25.21 1.31
C LYS A 137 -7.10 -25.07 1.51
N TRP A 138 -6.45 -24.11 0.84
CA TRP A 138 -5.06 -23.77 1.10
C TRP A 138 -4.89 -22.86 2.33
N GLY A 139 -6.00 -22.40 2.93
CA GLY A 139 -6.02 -21.56 4.13
C GLY A 139 -6.04 -20.06 3.83
N TYR A 140 -6.30 -19.64 2.58
CA TYR A 140 -6.32 -18.23 2.21
C TYR A 140 -7.74 -17.71 2.04
N GLN A 141 -8.04 -16.60 2.72
CA GLN A 141 -9.24 -15.84 2.41
C GLN A 141 -9.20 -15.41 0.94
N THR A 142 -10.27 -15.71 0.21
CA THR A 142 -10.34 -15.45 -1.23
C THR A 142 -11.46 -14.47 -1.55
N ILE A 143 -11.09 -13.30 -2.04
CA ILE A 143 -11.99 -12.21 -2.41
C ILE A 143 -12.12 -12.19 -3.93
N THR A 144 -13.34 -12.29 -4.43
CA THR A 144 -13.62 -12.19 -5.88
C THR A 144 -14.16 -10.81 -6.20
N LEU A 145 -13.51 -10.12 -7.12
CA LEU A 145 -13.90 -8.79 -7.55
C LEU A 145 -14.35 -8.83 -9.02
N ASN A 146 -15.56 -8.36 -9.23
CA ASN A 146 -15.98 -7.82 -10.52
C ASN A 146 -15.95 -6.29 -10.40
N LEU A 147 -14.98 -5.67 -11.06
CA LEU A 147 -14.78 -4.22 -10.97
C LEU A 147 -15.91 -3.41 -11.62
N GLU A 148 -16.77 -4.07 -12.38
CA GLU A 148 -17.97 -3.45 -12.98
C GLU A 148 -19.21 -3.49 -12.07
N ARG A 149 -19.18 -4.30 -10.98
CA ARG A 149 -20.30 -4.44 -10.04
C ARG A 149 -19.96 -3.82 -8.68
N SER A 150 -20.72 -2.81 -8.31
CA SER A 150 -20.50 -2.01 -7.10
C SER A 150 -20.61 -2.78 -5.77
N ASP A 151 -21.49 -3.79 -5.68
CA ASP A 151 -21.82 -4.44 -4.40
C ASP A 151 -20.62 -5.21 -3.82
N TYR A 152 -19.95 -6.00 -4.64
CA TYR A 152 -18.75 -6.75 -4.22
C TYR A 152 -17.59 -5.83 -3.84
N PHE A 153 -17.46 -4.72 -4.57
CA PHE A 153 -16.44 -3.73 -4.30
C PHE A 153 -16.68 -3.00 -2.97
N ASN A 154 -17.92 -2.65 -2.65
CA ASN A 154 -18.26 -1.95 -1.41
C ASN A 154 -17.98 -2.81 -0.17
N ASN A 155 -18.28 -4.11 -0.20
CA ASN A 155 -17.98 -5.03 0.88
C ASN A 155 -16.46 -5.16 1.06
N PHE A 156 -15.71 -5.31 -0.02
CA PHE A 156 -14.25 -5.33 0.02
C PHE A 156 -13.66 -4.03 0.57
N LEU A 157 -14.19 -2.87 0.15
CA LEU A 157 -13.75 -1.57 0.64
C LEU A 157 -14.02 -1.40 2.14
N ALA A 158 -15.15 -1.91 2.64
CA ALA A 158 -15.49 -1.89 4.06
C ALA A 158 -14.49 -2.74 4.87
N GLU A 159 -14.12 -3.92 4.40
CA GLU A 159 -13.07 -4.76 5.00
C GLU A 159 -11.71 -4.07 4.98
N LEU A 160 -11.33 -3.54 3.82
CA LEU A 160 -10.04 -2.87 3.63
C LEU A 160 -9.87 -1.67 4.58
N LYS A 161 -10.94 -0.92 4.87
CA LYS A 161 -10.95 0.20 5.80
C LYS A 161 -10.69 -0.20 7.25
N GLN A 162 -10.80 -1.47 7.61
CA GLN A 162 -10.49 -2.00 8.95
C GLN A 162 -9.01 -2.37 9.09
N LYS A 163 -8.28 -2.53 7.99
CA LYS A 163 -6.84 -2.86 8.00
C LYS A 163 -6.00 -1.59 8.11
N LYS A 164 -4.96 -1.61 8.96
CA LYS A 164 -4.11 -0.43 9.21
C LYS A 164 -3.32 0.04 7.99
N CYS A 165 -2.64 -0.90 7.32
CA CYS A 165 -1.81 -0.62 6.16
C CYS A 165 -1.82 -1.83 5.23
N SER A 166 -2.36 -1.65 4.05
CA SER A 166 -2.53 -2.71 3.05
C SER A 166 -1.70 -2.46 1.82
N ILE A 167 -1.17 -3.54 1.22
CA ILE A 167 -0.46 -3.50 -0.05
C ILE A 167 -1.05 -4.50 -1.03
N PHE A 168 -1.16 -4.11 -2.30
CA PHE A 168 -1.55 -4.99 -3.40
C PHE A 168 -0.33 -5.48 -4.15
N MET A 169 -0.18 -6.80 -4.26
CA MET A 169 0.90 -7.47 -4.98
C MET A 169 0.33 -8.39 -6.04
N GLY A 170 1.09 -8.66 -7.10
CA GLY A 170 0.67 -9.56 -8.17
C GLY A 170 1.31 -9.20 -9.51
N PRO A 171 1.17 -10.02 -10.55
CA PRO A 171 1.77 -9.80 -11.86
C PRO A 171 1.20 -8.56 -12.57
N SER A 172 1.81 -8.18 -13.69
CA SER A 172 1.30 -7.09 -14.53
C SER A 172 -0.01 -7.52 -15.21
N GLY A 173 -0.91 -6.55 -15.45
CA GLY A 173 -2.15 -6.77 -16.20
C GLY A 173 -3.32 -7.36 -15.42
N VAL A 174 -3.13 -7.72 -14.14
CA VAL A 174 -4.20 -8.32 -13.30
C VAL A 174 -5.21 -7.31 -12.74
N GLY A 175 -5.14 -6.03 -13.08
CA GLY A 175 -6.11 -5.03 -12.64
C GLY A 175 -5.76 -4.30 -11.34
N LYS A 176 -4.54 -4.42 -10.79
CA LYS A 176 -4.13 -3.70 -9.54
C LYS A 176 -4.32 -2.18 -9.65
N THR A 177 -3.87 -1.56 -10.74
CA THR A 177 -4.00 -0.12 -10.95
C THR A 177 -5.45 0.31 -11.06
N THR A 178 -6.29 -0.47 -11.75
CA THR A 178 -7.73 -0.23 -11.83
C THR A 178 -8.36 -0.27 -10.45
N LEU A 179 -8.03 -1.30 -9.67
CA LEU A 179 -8.51 -1.46 -8.30
C LEU A 179 -8.08 -0.29 -7.40
N LEU A 180 -6.82 0.10 -7.45
CA LEU A 180 -6.30 1.25 -6.70
C LEU A 180 -7.00 2.55 -7.07
N ASN A 181 -7.24 2.80 -8.36
CA ASN A 181 -7.97 3.99 -8.83
C ASN A 181 -9.43 4.02 -8.37
N MET A 182 -10.06 2.86 -8.21
CA MET A 182 -11.42 2.77 -7.66
C MET A 182 -11.43 3.04 -6.15
N ILE A 183 -10.42 2.56 -5.42
CA ILE A 183 -10.31 2.75 -3.96
C ILE A 183 -9.92 4.18 -3.62
N ILE A 184 -9.06 4.80 -4.43
CA ILE A 184 -8.50 6.13 -4.21
C ILE A 184 -8.89 7.01 -5.40
N PRO A 185 -10.07 7.65 -5.38
CA PRO A 185 -10.48 8.55 -6.44
C PRO A 185 -9.46 9.69 -6.61
N GLY A 186 -9.01 9.91 -7.84
CA GLY A 186 -8.02 10.94 -8.16
C GLY A 186 -6.55 10.52 -8.05
N LEU A 187 -6.25 9.25 -7.78
CA LEU A 187 -4.86 8.74 -7.76
C LEU A 187 -4.09 9.08 -9.05
N GLN A 188 -4.74 8.97 -10.22
CA GLN A 188 -4.13 9.33 -11.51
C GLN A 188 -3.79 10.83 -11.62
N ASN A 189 -4.55 11.71 -10.95
CA ASN A 189 -4.31 13.15 -10.96
C ASN A 189 -3.19 13.55 -9.99
N SER A 190 -2.87 12.73 -9.01
CA SER A 190 -1.78 12.97 -8.04
C SER A 190 -0.39 12.76 -8.63
N THR A 191 -0.29 12.15 -9.81
CA THR A 191 0.95 11.97 -10.57
C THR A 191 1.32 13.19 -11.44
N ALA A 192 0.46 14.23 -11.48
CA ALA A 192 0.79 15.49 -12.13
C ALA A 192 1.96 16.19 -11.39
N PRO A 193 2.94 16.75 -12.11
CA PRO A 193 4.16 17.28 -11.49
C PRO A 193 3.83 18.48 -10.60
N VAL A 194 4.05 18.32 -9.30
CA VAL A 194 4.17 19.47 -8.40
C VAL A 194 5.39 20.25 -8.86
N SER A 195 5.11 21.35 -9.53
CA SER A 195 6.00 22.44 -9.94
C SER A 195 7.33 22.07 -10.63
N ASN A 196 7.49 22.60 -11.83
CA ASN A 196 8.62 22.59 -12.76
C ASN A 196 9.96 23.16 -12.23
N LYS A 197 10.40 22.87 -11.00
CA LYS A 197 11.68 23.43 -10.48
C LYS A 197 12.64 22.44 -9.82
N ILE A 198 12.36 21.13 -9.82
CA ILE A 198 13.40 20.17 -9.42
C ILE A 198 13.79 19.38 -10.66
N LYS A 199 14.96 19.74 -11.23
CA LYS A 199 15.58 19.05 -12.37
C LYS A 199 15.60 17.54 -12.11
N ARG A 200 15.04 16.78 -13.04
CA ARG A 200 15.10 15.30 -13.10
C ARG A 200 16.56 14.84 -13.11
N GLY A 201 17.07 14.45 -11.95
CA GLY A 201 18.19 13.53 -11.88
C GLY A 201 17.73 12.16 -12.37
N LYS A 202 18.48 11.57 -13.26
CA LYS A 202 18.26 10.30 -13.98
C LYS A 202 18.39 9.11 -13.03
N ASN A 203 17.42 8.90 -12.13
CA ASN A 203 17.21 7.66 -11.37
C ASN A 203 15.73 7.62 -10.97
N THR A 204 14.92 6.84 -11.70
CA THR A 204 13.53 6.53 -11.35
C THR A 204 13.49 5.60 -10.14
N THR A 205 13.80 6.11 -8.97
CA THR A 205 13.39 5.49 -7.72
C THR A 205 11.88 5.64 -7.67
N ARG A 206 11.17 4.55 -7.93
CA ARG A 206 9.71 4.46 -7.83
C ARG A 206 9.33 4.83 -6.41
N ASN A 207 8.78 6.02 -6.22
CA ASN A 207 8.46 6.53 -4.89
C ASN A 207 7.28 5.76 -4.34
N VAL A 208 7.50 5.09 -3.21
CA VAL A 208 6.45 4.49 -2.42
C VAL A 208 5.68 5.59 -1.71
N GLU A 209 4.37 5.51 -1.74
CA GLU A 209 3.50 6.47 -1.06
C GLU A 209 2.34 5.75 -0.35
N LEU A 210 1.94 6.25 0.82
CA LEU A 210 0.75 5.80 1.54
C LEU A 210 -0.40 6.75 1.28
N PHE A 211 -1.51 6.20 0.83
CA PHE A 211 -2.78 6.90 0.66
C PHE A 211 -3.76 6.52 1.77
N SER A 212 -4.30 7.52 2.44
CA SER A 212 -5.34 7.32 3.44
C SER A 212 -6.67 6.98 2.77
N ILE A 213 -7.35 5.93 3.22
CA ILE A 213 -8.68 5.53 2.75
C ILE A 213 -9.74 5.59 3.85
N SER A 214 -9.32 5.73 5.10
CA SER A 214 -10.15 6.00 6.27
C SER A 214 -9.29 6.56 7.40
N ASN A 215 -9.90 6.88 8.55
CA ASN A 215 -9.20 7.44 9.72
C ASN A 215 -7.94 6.68 10.15
N GLN A 216 -7.93 5.37 9.99
CA GLN A 216 -6.84 4.52 10.47
C GLN A 216 -6.31 3.56 9.42
N SER A 217 -6.79 3.67 8.17
CA SER A 217 -6.44 2.76 7.10
C SER A 217 -5.70 3.46 5.97
N TYR A 218 -4.63 2.82 5.51
CA TYR A 218 -3.78 3.28 4.42
C TYR A 218 -3.56 2.18 3.40
N ILE A 219 -3.37 2.60 2.16
CA ILE A 219 -2.93 1.73 1.07
C ILE A 219 -1.57 2.21 0.58
N VAL A 220 -0.70 1.25 0.33
CA VAL A 220 0.59 1.48 -0.32
C VAL A 220 0.39 1.52 -1.82
N ASP A 221 0.73 2.65 -2.45
CA ASP A 221 0.94 2.70 -3.90
C ASP A 221 2.42 2.51 -4.22
N THR A 222 2.67 1.56 -5.10
CA THR A 222 4.01 1.23 -5.60
C THR A 222 3.99 1.26 -7.12
N PRO A 223 4.10 2.45 -7.76
CA PRO A 223 3.98 2.57 -9.20
C PRO A 223 4.91 1.61 -9.93
N GLY A 224 4.30 0.66 -10.69
CA GLY A 224 5.02 -0.30 -11.53
C GLY A 224 5.89 -1.32 -10.75
N PHE A 225 5.59 -1.60 -9.50
CA PHE A 225 6.24 -2.69 -8.76
C PHE A 225 5.59 -4.03 -9.13
N ASN A 226 6.29 -4.78 -9.96
CA ASN A 226 6.03 -6.20 -10.16
C ASN A 226 7.00 -6.95 -9.27
N MET A 227 6.51 -7.61 -8.19
CA MET A 227 7.34 -8.59 -7.50
C MET A 227 7.78 -9.61 -8.56
N GLN A 228 9.09 -9.70 -8.79
CA GLN A 228 9.63 -10.94 -9.35
C GLN A 228 9.60 -11.93 -8.20
N PRO A 229 8.87 -13.04 -8.31
CA PRO A 229 8.94 -14.10 -7.33
C PRO A 229 10.38 -14.60 -7.23
N LEU A 230 10.79 -14.93 -6.02
CA LEU A 230 12.06 -15.59 -5.74
C LEU A 230 12.29 -16.82 -6.61
#